data_86677bb075ddc34929e7b4b9234f38e8
#
_entry.id   86677bb075ddc34929e7b4b9234f38e8
#
_cell.length_a   1.000
_cell.length_b   1.000
_cell.length_c   1.000
_cell.angle_alpha   90.00
_cell.angle_beta   90.00
_cell.angle_gamma   90.00
#
_symmetry.space_group_name_H-M   'P 1'
#
loop_
_entity.id
_entity.type
_entity.pdbx_description
1 polymer ?
#
loop_
_entity_poly.entity_id
_entity_poly.type
_entity_poly.pdbx_seq_one_letter_code
_entity_poly.pdbx_strand_id
1 'polypeptide(L)'
;VIRYRPEYAEAHLNLGMVYTSLNRLEEAEKEHERAVALKPQSAEAHYNLGVFYELHRKDMGRALAQYRRYRDLGGRDERVERIIGMGGP
;
A
#
# COMPACT_ATOMS: atom_id res chain seq x y z
N VAL A 1 3.89 -9.45 26.56
CA VAL A 1 4.83 -9.08 25.50
C VAL A 1 4.15 -9.15 24.15
N ILE A 2 4.13 -8.03 23.47
CA ILE A 2 3.58 -7.99 22.12
C ILE A 2 4.65 -8.53 21.17
N ARG A 3 4.34 -9.62 20.52
CA ARG A 3 5.25 -10.20 19.53
C ARG A 3 4.83 -9.78 18.13
N TYR A 4 5.82 -9.36 17.36
CA TYR A 4 5.60 -9.08 15.95
C TYR A 4 5.34 -10.39 15.22
N ARG A 5 4.26 -10.44 14.47
CA ARG A 5 3.91 -11.63 13.68
C ARG A 5 3.67 -11.21 12.22
N PRO A 6 4.60 -11.55 11.34
CA PRO A 6 4.49 -11.17 9.93
C PRO A 6 3.20 -11.67 9.26
N GLU A 7 2.70 -12.82 9.69
CA GLU A 7 1.47 -13.38 9.12
C GLU A 7 0.26 -12.49 9.38
N TYR A 8 0.30 -11.67 10.41
CA TYR A 8 -0.80 -10.74 10.65
C TYR A 8 -0.81 -9.62 9.61
N ALA A 9 0.37 -9.19 9.15
CA ALA A 9 0.44 -8.19 8.10
C ALA A 9 -0.18 -8.75 6.81
N GLU A 10 0.12 -10.00 6.47
CA GLU A 10 -0.46 -10.62 5.28
C GLU A 10 -1.98 -10.78 5.40
N ALA A 11 -2.46 -11.13 6.60
CA ALA A 11 -3.90 -11.26 6.84
C ALA A 11 -4.60 -9.93 6.61
N HIS A 12 -4.04 -8.83 7.11
CA HIS A 12 -4.62 -7.51 6.90
C HIS A 12 -4.54 -7.10 5.43
N LEU A 13 -3.44 -7.42 4.76
CA LEU A 13 -3.31 -7.13 3.34
C LEU A 13 -4.38 -7.87 2.54
N ASN A 14 -4.59 -9.16 2.82
CA ASN A 14 -5.60 -9.95 2.14
C ASN A 14 -7.01 -9.42 2.41
N LEU A 15 -7.31 -9.03 3.64
CA LEU A 15 -8.58 -8.41 3.98
C LEU A 15 -8.77 -7.10 3.22
N GLY A 16 -7.72 -6.30 3.12
CA GLY A 16 -7.77 -5.06 2.36
C GLY A 16 -8.16 -5.32 0.91
N MET A 17 -7.57 -6.35 0.31
CA MET A 17 -7.89 -6.72 -1.06
C MET A 17 -9.34 -7.20 -1.21
N VAL A 18 -9.81 -7.99 -0.26
CA VAL A 18 -11.20 -8.47 -0.26
C VAL A 18 -12.17 -7.30 -0.13
N TYR A 19 -11.95 -6.40 0.83
CA TYR A 19 -12.81 -5.24 1.01
C TYR A 19 -12.80 -4.34 -0.23
N THR A 20 -11.64 -4.19 -0.86
CA THR A 20 -11.53 -3.42 -2.10
C THR A 20 -12.42 -4.04 -3.19
N SER A 21 -12.38 -5.37 -3.32
CA SER A 21 -13.19 -6.09 -4.30
C SER A 21 -14.68 -5.91 -4.03
N LEU A 22 -15.05 -5.76 -2.76
CA LEU A 22 -16.44 -5.55 -2.35
C LEU A 22 -16.84 -4.08 -2.39
N ASN A 23 -15.93 -3.21 -2.83
CA ASN A 23 -16.12 -1.77 -2.84
C ASN A 23 -16.39 -1.17 -1.45
N ARG A 24 -15.86 -1.83 -0.43
CA ARG A 24 -15.92 -1.34 0.95
C ARG A 24 -14.62 -0.60 1.25
N LEU A 25 -14.51 0.61 0.70
CA LEU A 25 -13.23 1.31 0.61
C LEU A 25 -12.69 1.81 1.93
N GLU A 26 -13.56 2.23 2.86
CA GLU A 26 -13.07 2.69 4.17
C GLU A 26 -12.45 1.55 4.96
N GLU A 27 -13.09 0.38 4.93
CA GLU A 27 -12.57 -0.79 5.62
C GLU A 27 -11.31 -1.30 4.94
N ALA A 28 -11.28 -1.26 3.60
CA ALA A 28 -10.10 -1.65 2.85
C ALA A 28 -8.91 -0.77 3.21
N GLU A 29 -9.12 0.53 3.29
CA GLU A 29 -8.05 1.46 3.63
C GLU A 29 -7.45 1.15 5.00
N LYS A 30 -8.31 0.89 5.99
CA LYS A 30 -7.84 0.55 7.33
C LYS A 30 -6.99 -0.71 7.33
N GLU A 31 -7.41 -1.73 6.58
CA GLU A 31 -6.67 -2.98 6.54
C GLU A 31 -5.33 -2.82 5.83
N HIS A 32 -5.30 -2.07 4.74
CA HIS A 32 -4.03 -1.79 4.05
C HIS A 32 -3.09 -0.98 4.94
N GLU A 33 -3.61 0.00 5.68
CA GLU A 33 -2.79 0.79 6.59
C GLU A 33 -2.24 -0.06 7.73
N ARG A 34 -3.03 -1.00 8.24
CA ARG A 34 -2.56 -1.92 9.28
C ARG A 34 -1.45 -2.81 8.76
N ALA A 35 -1.57 -3.29 7.52
CA ALA A 35 -0.52 -4.11 6.93
C ALA A 35 0.81 -3.35 6.86
N VAL A 36 0.76 -2.08 6.43
CA VAL A 36 1.95 -1.24 6.38
C VAL A 36 2.49 -0.98 7.79
N ALA A 37 1.61 -0.72 8.75
CA ALA A 37 2.03 -0.45 10.13
C ALA A 37 2.71 -1.65 10.76
N LEU A 38 2.22 -2.85 10.48
CA LEU A 38 2.79 -4.08 11.03
C LEU A 38 4.09 -4.46 10.35
N LYS A 39 4.26 -4.10 9.09
CA LYS A 39 5.44 -4.48 8.32
C LYS A 39 5.92 -3.29 7.48
N PRO A 40 6.43 -2.23 8.13
CA PRO A 40 6.77 -0.99 7.41
C PRO A 40 7.93 -1.14 6.44
N GLN A 41 8.68 -2.24 6.52
CA GLN A 41 9.76 -2.51 5.58
C GLN A 41 9.31 -3.34 4.38
N SER A 42 8.03 -3.65 4.27
CA SER A 42 7.52 -4.44 3.16
C SER A 42 7.23 -3.54 1.95
N ALA A 43 8.03 -3.69 0.91
CA ALA A 43 7.79 -2.97 -0.33
C ALA A 43 6.41 -3.32 -0.90
N GLU A 44 6.03 -4.60 -0.82
CA GLU A 44 4.73 -5.06 -1.30
C GLU A 44 3.57 -4.36 -0.60
N ALA A 45 3.64 -4.20 0.72
CA ALA A 45 2.56 -3.56 1.47
C ALA A 45 2.39 -2.11 1.03
N HIS A 46 3.48 -1.39 0.83
CA HIS A 46 3.43 -0.01 0.35
C HIS A 46 2.91 0.06 -1.09
N TYR A 47 3.33 -0.88 -1.92
CA TYR A 47 2.85 -0.93 -3.30
C TYR A 47 1.33 -1.11 -3.33
N ASN A 48 0.82 -2.06 -2.56
CA ASN A 48 -0.62 -2.34 -2.54
C ASN A 48 -1.43 -1.15 -2.02
N LEU A 49 -0.92 -0.47 -0.99
CA LEU A 49 -1.58 0.73 -0.49
C LEU A 49 -1.53 1.86 -1.53
N GLY A 50 -0.41 1.99 -2.24
CA GLY A 50 -0.30 2.97 -3.31
C GLY A 50 -1.32 2.72 -4.41
N VAL A 51 -1.45 1.47 -4.84
CA VAL A 51 -2.44 1.10 -5.86
C VAL A 51 -3.85 1.41 -5.37
N PHE A 52 -4.13 1.11 -4.11
CA PHE A 52 -5.44 1.39 -3.53
C PHE A 52 -5.77 2.88 -3.60
N TYR A 53 -4.85 3.73 -3.16
CA TYR A 53 -5.07 5.17 -3.22
C TYR A 53 -5.21 5.66 -4.65
N GLU A 54 -4.40 5.16 -5.57
CA GLU A 54 -4.44 5.60 -6.96
C GLU A 54 -5.75 5.23 -7.64
N LEU A 55 -6.15 3.96 -7.55
CA LEU A 55 -7.24 3.43 -8.36
C LEU A 55 -8.60 3.52 -7.69
N HIS A 56 -8.64 3.42 -6.37
CA HIS A 56 -9.91 3.34 -5.66
C HIS A 56 -10.27 4.60 -4.91
N ARG A 57 -9.30 5.32 -4.37
CA ARG A 57 -9.55 6.60 -3.70
C ARG A 57 -9.30 7.79 -4.60
N LYS A 58 -8.64 7.57 -5.73
CA LYS A 58 -8.29 8.64 -6.66
C LYS A 58 -7.46 9.73 -5.98
N ASP A 59 -6.62 9.33 -5.05
CA ASP A 59 -5.77 10.22 -4.26
C ASP A 59 -4.33 10.00 -4.68
N MET A 60 -3.91 10.71 -5.72
CA MET A 60 -2.56 10.53 -6.26
C MET A 60 -1.48 11.01 -5.30
N GLY A 61 -1.78 12.01 -4.47
CA GLY A 61 -0.81 12.47 -3.48
C GLY A 61 -0.42 11.38 -2.49
N ARG A 62 -1.41 10.69 -1.94
CA ARG A 62 -1.15 9.58 -1.03
C ARG A 62 -0.56 8.38 -1.76
N ALA A 63 -1.00 8.14 -2.99
CA ALA A 63 -0.44 7.06 -3.79
C ALA A 63 1.05 7.27 -4.03
N LEU A 64 1.45 8.50 -4.38
CA LEU A 64 2.85 8.82 -4.61
C LEU A 64 3.70 8.59 -3.37
N ALA A 65 3.19 8.97 -2.19
CA ALA A 65 3.92 8.76 -0.95
C ALA A 65 4.23 7.26 -0.76
N GLN A 66 3.26 6.40 -1.02
CA GLN A 66 3.45 4.96 -0.87
C GLN A 66 4.36 4.39 -1.96
N TYR A 67 4.22 4.86 -3.19
CA TYR A 67 5.07 4.42 -4.30
C TYR A 67 6.52 4.81 -4.09
N ARG A 68 6.78 5.98 -3.55
CA ARG A 68 8.14 6.40 -3.22
C ARG A 68 8.74 5.51 -2.15
N ARG A 69 7.94 5.15 -1.16
CA ARG A 69 8.37 4.24 -0.11
C ARG A 69 8.67 2.86 -0.68
N TYR A 70 7.81 2.38 -1.58
CA TYR A 70 8.03 1.12 -2.29
C TYR A 70 9.39 1.13 -3.02
N ARG A 71 9.67 2.22 -3.74
CA ARG A 71 10.94 2.37 -4.45
C ARG A 71 12.13 2.40 -3.48
N ASP A 72 12.00 3.15 -2.39
CA ASP A 72 13.07 3.25 -1.39
C ASP A 72 13.39 1.92 -0.74
N LEU A 73 12.42 1.03 -0.67
CA LEU A 73 12.61 -0.31 -0.11
C LEU A 73 13.09 -1.33 -1.15
N GLY A 74 13.45 -0.86 -2.32
CA GLY A 74 14.03 -1.71 -3.36
C GLY A 74 13.06 -2.21 -4.40
N GLY A 75 11.81 -1.75 -4.35
CA GLY A 75 10.82 -2.12 -5.36
C GLY A 75 11.19 -1.60 -6.74
N ARG A 76 10.91 -2.41 -7.75
CA ARG A 76 11.19 -2.04 -9.13
C ARG A 76 9.96 -2.31 -9.99
N ASP A 77 9.39 -1.24 -10.52
CA ASP A 77 8.19 -1.34 -11.36
C ASP A 77 8.20 -0.12 -12.28
N GLU A 78 8.23 -0.38 -13.59
CA GLU A 78 8.29 0.70 -14.57
C GLU A 78 7.12 1.66 -14.48
N ARG A 79 5.92 1.13 -14.20
CA ARG A 79 4.73 1.97 -14.07
C ARG A 79 4.87 2.90 -12.86
N VAL A 80 5.35 2.38 -11.75
CA VAL A 80 5.56 3.17 -10.54
C VAL A 80 6.60 4.26 -10.80
N GLU A 81 7.69 3.91 -11.46
CA GLU A 81 8.73 4.89 -11.78
C GLU A 81 8.18 6.01 -12.66
N ARG A 82 7.35 5.68 -13.64
CA ARG A 82 6.73 6.69 -14.49
C ARG A 82 5.78 7.59 -13.69
N ILE A 83 5.01 6.99 -12.80
CA ILE A 83 4.08 7.75 -11.97
C ILE A 83 4.83 8.72 -11.06
N ILE A 84 5.92 8.26 -10.43
CA ILE A 84 6.74 9.11 -9.58
C ILE A 84 7.34 10.25 -10.41
N GLY A 85 7.83 9.95 -11.60
CA GLY A 85 8.38 10.97 -12.49
C GLY A 85 7.37 12.03 -12.90
N MET A 86 6.13 11.64 -13.14
CA MET A 86 5.06 12.56 -13.51
C MET A 86 4.58 13.39 -12.33
N GLY A 87 4.63 12.83 -11.13
CA GLY A 87 4.19 13.51 -9.92
C GLY A 87 5.24 14.45 -9.34
N GLY A 88 6.48 14.37 -9.81
CA GLY A 88 7.58 15.16 -9.30
C GLY A 88 7.60 16.55 -9.81
N PRO A 89 8.48 17.42 -9.35
CA PRO A 89 9.22 17.37 -8.10
C PRO A 89 8.35 17.61 -6.93
#